data_36530daa1e8ac4ab908706d1aa165c89
#
_entry.id   36530daa1e8ac4ab908706d1aa165c89
#
_cell.length_a   1.000
_cell.length_b   1.000
_cell.length_c   1.000
_cell.angle_alpha   90.00
_cell.angle_beta   90.00
_cell.angle_gamma   90.00
#
_symmetry.space_group_name_H-M   'P 1'
#
loop_
_entity.id
_entity.type
_entity.pdbx_description
1 polymer ?
#
loop_
_entity_poly.entity_id
_entity_poly.type
_entity_poly.pdbx_seq_one_letter_code
_entity_poly.pdbx_strand_id
1 'polypeptide(L)'
;KAISKKTVLLWFLNANAENGEIKWEEFVALGKKHNIPTFIDCAADVPPVSNLFRFTELGFDMVAFSGGKGLRGPQSAGLLLGKRKYIEAARMHTPPRGETIGRGMKVNKEEVLGMLVALELYLTKDHDKEWGMWEQQIELISNSAKTIEGVDTEIHVPPHANHVPSLRIRWDENKVKTTADAVRKE
;
A
#
# COMPACT_ATOMS: atom_id res chain seq x y z
N LYS A 1 -22.23 4.64 15.89
CA LYS A 1 -23.43 3.76 15.69
C LYS A 1 -23.09 2.40 15.07
N ALA A 2 -21.97 2.25 14.33
CA ALA A 2 -21.58 1.00 13.68
C ALA A 2 -20.97 -0.06 14.64
N ILE A 3 -20.36 0.38 15.75
CA ILE A 3 -19.75 -0.53 16.74
C ILE A 3 -20.84 -1.14 17.62
N SER A 4 -20.82 -2.46 17.76
CA SER A 4 -21.75 -3.24 18.57
C SER A 4 -21.01 -4.31 19.38
N LYS A 5 -21.74 -5.07 20.22
CA LYS A 5 -21.18 -6.24 20.95
C LYS A 5 -20.65 -7.35 20.03
N LYS A 6 -21.01 -7.32 18.73
CA LYS A 6 -20.55 -8.28 17.72
C LYS A 6 -19.32 -7.81 16.96
N THR A 7 -18.86 -6.56 17.18
CA THR A 7 -17.69 -6.01 16.49
C THR A 7 -16.43 -6.56 17.14
N VAL A 8 -15.65 -7.31 16.38
CA VAL A 8 -14.43 -7.99 16.85
C VAL A 8 -13.15 -7.39 16.31
N LEU A 9 -13.24 -6.55 15.27
CA LEU A 9 -12.11 -5.89 14.61
C LEU A 9 -12.59 -4.57 14.00
N LEU A 10 -11.74 -3.54 14.05
CA LEU A 10 -11.88 -2.33 13.29
C LEU A 10 -10.84 -2.35 12.16
N TRP A 11 -11.29 -2.29 10.91
CA TRP A 11 -10.45 -2.32 9.73
C TRP A 11 -10.40 -0.95 9.06
N PHE A 12 -9.18 -0.47 8.81
CA PHE A 12 -8.89 0.78 8.12
C PHE A 12 -8.21 0.49 6.78
N LEU A 13 -8.76 1.01 5.69
CA LEU A 13 -8.15 0.93 4.37
C LEU A 13 -7.35 2.21 4.11
N ASN A 14 -6.02 2.14 4.14
CA ASN A 14 -5.16 3.32 4.05
C ASN A 14 -5.24 4.03 2.68
N ALA A 15 -5.52 3.30 1.62
CA ALA A 15 -5.72 3.87 0.28
C ALA A 15 -6.81 4.96 0.23
N ASN A 16 -7.75 4.94 1.19
CA ASN A 16 -8.83 5.93 1.30
C ASN A 16 -8.62 6.95 2.43
N ALA A 17 -7.44 7.00 3.05
CA ALA A 17 -7.17 7.86 4.21
C ALA A 17 -7.38 9.35 3.93
N GLU A 18 -7.10 9.80 2.71
CA GLU A 18 -7.28 11.21 2.30
C GLU A 18 -8.75 11.61 2.27
N ASN A 19 -9.61 10.71 1.77
CA ASN A 19 -11.03 10.97 1.57
C ASN A 19 -11.86 10.64 2.81
N GLY A 20 -11.27 9.96 3.80
CA GLY A 20 -11.95 9.53 5.01
C GLY A 20 -12.11 10.67 6.04
N GLU A 21 -13.27 10.72 6.70
CA GLU A 21 -13.54 11.67 7.78
C GLU A 21 -12.70 11.36 9.02
N ILE A 22 -12.50 10.07 9.34
CA ILE A 22 -11.78 9.60 10.53
C ILE A 22 -10.30 9.48 10.18
N LYS A 23 -9.44 10.16 10.95
CA LYS A 23 -7.99 10.09 10.79
C LYS A 23 -7.40 8.92 11.59
N TRP A 24 -6.13 8.56 11.33
CA TRP A 24 -5.45 7.40 11.92
C TRP A 24 -5.49 7.39 13.45
N GLU A 25 -5.15 8.52 14.07
CA GLU A 25 -5.08 8.67 15.52
C GLU A 25 -6.47 8.50 16.16
N GLU A 26 -7.49 9.07 15.52
CA GLU A 26 -8.88 8.93 15.99
C GLU A 26 -9.35 7.48 15.86
N PHE A 27 -8.97 6.80 14.77
CA PHE A 27 -9.34 5.40 14.55
C PHE A 27 -8.68 4.49 15.60
N VAL A 28 -7.40 4.68 15.88
CA VAL A 28 -6.69 3.98 16.96
C VAL A 28 -7.30 4.27 18.33
N ALA A 29 -7.63 5.53 18.60
CA ALA A 29 -8.29 5.93 19.86
C ALA A 29 -9.67 5.26 20.01
N LEU A 30 -10.42 5.13 18.91
CA LEU A 30 -11.70 4.44 18.88
C LEU A 30 -11.55 2.95 19.25
N GLY A 31 -10.55 2.27 18.69
CA GLY A 31 -10.22 0.88 19.03
C GLY A 31 -9.89 0.72 20.51
N LYS A 32 -9.04 1.60 21.05
CA LYS A 32 -8.68 1.62 22.48
C LYS A 32 -9.90 1.86 23.37
N LYS A 33 -10.74 2.85 23.02
CA LYS A 33 -11.96 3.18 23.77
C LYS A 33 -12.92 2.01 23.90
N HIS A 34 -13.06 1.21 22.87
CA HIS A 34 -14.00 0.08 22.84
C HIS A 34 -13.35 -1.28 23.13
N ASN A 35 -12.04 -1.30 23.41
CA ASN A 35 -11.24 -2.52 23.58
C ASN A 35 -11.38 -3.48 22.40
N ILE A 36 -11.40 -2.93 21.18
CA ILE A 36 -11.48 -3.68 19.92
C ILE A 36 -10.16 -3.48 19.17
N PRO A 37 -9.52 -4.58 18.69
CA PRO A 37 -8.27 -4.46 17.93
C PRO A 37 -8.49 -3.69 16.62
N THR A 38 -7.43 -2.97 16.21
CA THR A 38 -7.39 -2.20 14.97
C THR A 38 -6.44 -2.86 13.98
N PHE A 39 -6.87 -2.93 12.73
CA PHE A 39 -6.10 -3.41 11.60
C PHE A 39 -6.05 -2.34 10.51
N ILE A 40 -4.87 -2.08 9.95
CA ILE A 40 -4.72 -1.19 8.81
C ILE A 40 -4.16 -1.94 7.62
N ASP A 41 -4.81 -1.79 6.48
CA ASP A 41 -4.37 -2.30 5.20
C ASP A 41 -3.53 -1.24 4.48
N CYS A 42 -2.23 -1.50 4.44
CA CYS A 42 -1.20 -0.67 3.82
C CYS A 42 -0.59 -1.37 2.59
N ALA A 43 -1.38 -2.13 1.85
CA ALA A 43 -0.88 -2.99 0.78
C ALA A 43 0.03 -2.29 -0.25
N ALA A 44 -0.16 -0.98 -0.48
CA ALA A 44 0.59 -0.20 -1.46
C ALA A 44 1.32 1.02 -0.86
N ASP A 45 1.61 1.00 0.45
CA ASP A 45 2.08 2.18 1.18
C ASP A 45 3.58 2.19 1.46
N VAL A 46 4.34 1.45 0.68
CA VAL A 46 5.79 1.58 0.59
C VAL A 46 6.16 1.81 -0.88
N PRO A 47 7.01 2.80 -1.17
CA PRO A 47 7.71 3.70 -0.24
C PRO A 47 6.76 4.69 0.48
N PRO A 48 7.25 5.46 1.48
CA PRO A 48 8.59 5.44 2.05
C PRO A 48 8.83 4.25 2.98
N VAL A 49 10.11 3.90 3.20
CA VAL A 49 10.48 2.77 4.07
C VAL A 49 9.99 2.95 5.51
N SER A 50 9.90 4.19 5.99
CA SER A 50 9.40 4.53 7.32
C SER A 50 7.97 4.03 7.58
N ASN A 51 7.16 3.84 6.55
CA ASN A 51 5.80 3.32 6.69
C ASN A 51 5.75 1.87 7.22
N LEU A 52 6.83 1.10 7.08
CA LEU A 52 6.93 -0.23 7.71
C LEU A 52 6.84 -0.18 9.24
N PHE A 53 7.17 0.96 9.85
CA PHE A 53 7.19 1.16 11.30
C PHE A 53 6.07 2.09 11.77
N ARG A 54 5.76 3.12 11.00
CA ARG A 54 4.86 4.23 11.32
C ARG A 54 3.53 3.79 11.91
N PHE A 55 2.85 2.86 11.29
CA PHE A 55 1.48 2.51 11.69
C PHE A 55 1.44 1.69 12.99
N THR A 56 2.46 0.90 13.27
CA THR A 56 2.62 0.25 14.58
C THR A 56 2.96 1.25 15.68
N GLU A 57 3.77 2.25 15.38
CA GLU A 57 4.11 3.36 16.29
C GLU A 57 2.90 4.26 16.58
N LEU A 58 2.04 4.52 15.60
CA LEU A 58 0.76 5.19 15.79
C LEU A 58 -0.19 4.41 16.71
N GLY A 59 0.01 3.10 16.84
CA GLY A 59 -0.70 2.25 17.78
C GLY A 59 -1.73 1.31 17.15
N PHE A 60 -1.72 1.12 15.84
CA PHE A 60 -2.48 0.03 15.22
C PHE A 60 -2.02 -1.32 15.78
N ASP A 61 -2.98 -2.22 15.98
CA ASP A 61 -2.69 -3.54 16.52
C ASP A 61 -2.11 -4.48 15.47
N MET A 62 -2.50 -4.31 14.21
CA MET A 62 -2.01 -5.07 13.06
C MET A 62 -1.90 -4.18 11.82
N VAL A 63 -0.89 -4.44 11.00
CA VAL A 63 -0.60 -3.71 9.74
C VAL A 63 -0.24 -4.74 8.67
N ALA A 64 -0.83 -4.64 7.48
CA ALA A 64 -0.49 -5.53 6.36
C ALA A 64 0.08 -4.78 5.17
N PHE A 65 1.13 -5.35 4.57
CA PHE A 65 1.73 -4.89 3.31
C PHE A 65 1.71 -6.00 2.28
N SER A 66 1.46 -5.67 1.02
CA SER A 66 1.56 -6.64 -0.08
C SER A 66 3.02 -6.88 -0.45
N GLY A 67 3.40 -8.14 -0.62
CA GLY A 67 4.75 -8.50 -1.06
C GLY A 67 5.02 -8.13 -2.51
N GLY A 68 4.05 -8.32 -3.39
CA GLY A 68 4.17 -8.13 -4.82
C GLY A 68 4.03 -6.69 -5.33
N LYS A 69 4.01 -5.70 -4.44
CA LYS A 69 3.94 -4.27 -4.79
C LYS A 69 5.29 -3.57 -4.51
N GLY A 70 5.33 -2.52 -3.74
CA GLY A 70 6.53 -1.74 -3.45
C GLY A 70 7.68 -2.54 -2.83
N LEU A 71 7.39 -3.61 -2.09
CA LEU A 71 8.40 -4.52 -1.55
C LEU A 71 9.08 -5.40 -2.61
N ARG A 72 8.46 -5.57 -3.81
CA ARG A 72 8.98 -6.36 -4.94
C ARG A 72 9.29 -7.81 -4.61
N GLY A 73 8.54 -8.37 -3.68
CA GLY A 73 8.55 -9.78 -3.34
C GLY A 73 7.52 -10.59 -4.14
N PRO A 74 7.29 -11.86 -3.76
CA PRO A 74 6.30 -12.71 -4.43
C PRO A 74 4.88 -12.13 -4.35
N GLN A 75 4.10 -12.30 -5.42
CA GLN A 75 2.75 -11.75 -5.55
C GLN A 75 1.75 -12.32 -4.53
N SER A 76 1.91 -13.59 -4.16
CA SER A 76 1.04 -14.31 -3.21
C SER A 76 1.49 -14.21 -1.75
N ALA A 77 2.63 -13.57 -1.49
CA ALA A 77 3.13 -13.32 -0.15
C ALA A 77 2.86 -11.88 0.30
N GLY A 78 2.96 -11.65 1.59
CA GLY A 78 2.84 -10.33 2.20
C GLY A 78 3.49 -10.29 3.58
N LEU A 79 3.45 -9.13 4.18
CA LEU A 79 4.00 -8.88 5.51
C LEU A 79 2.86 -8.48 6.44
N LEU A 80 2.70 -9.20 7.54
CA LEU A 80 1.80 -8.84 8.63
C LEU A 80 2.64 -8.47 9.86
N LEU A 81 2.53 -7.23 10.29
CA LEU A 81 3.20 -6.66 11.45
C LEU A 81 2.19 -6.34 12.56
N GLY A 82 2.64 -6.25 13.79
CA GLY A 82 1.80 -5.80 14.89
C GLY A 82 2.08 -6.46 16.24
N LYS A 83 1.10 -6.38 17.13
CA LYS A 83 1.22 -6.94 18.49
C LYS A 83 1.36 -8.45 18.45
N ARG A 84 2.34 -8.97 19.20
CA ARG A 84 2.69 -10.39 19.25
C ARG A 84 1.46 -11.32 19.35
N LYS A 85 0.52 -11.03 20.24
CA LYS A 85 -0.67 -11.86 20.45
C LYS A 85 -1.51 -12.07 19.19
N TYR A 86 -1.60 -11.06 18.33
CA TYR A 86 -2.37 -11.14 17.08
C TYR A 86 -1.57 -11.84 15.97
N ILE A 87 -0.26 -11.59 15.93
CA ILE A 87 0.63 -12.28 14.98
C ILE A 87 0.68 -13.79 15.29
N GLU A 88 0.76 -14.16 16.57
CA GLU A 88 0.72 -15.57 16.98
C GLU A 88 -0.63 -16.21 16.64
N ALA A 89 -1.74 -15.52 16.88
CA ALA A 89 -3.07 -15.99 16.49
C ALA A 89 -3.17 -16.20 14.97
N ALA A 90 -2.69 -15.23 14.16
CA ALA A 90 -2.66 -15.35 12.71
C ALA A 90 -1.84 -16.58 12.26
N ARG A 91 -0.65 -16.80 12.84
CA ARG A 91 0.18 -17.99 12.57
C ARG A 91 -0.52 -19.32 12.93
N MET A 92 -1.36 -19.33 13.96
CA MET A 92 -2.13 -20.51 14.31
C MET A 92 -3.22 -20.84 13.29
N HIS A 93 -3.65 -19.87 12.48
CA HIS A 93 -4.66 -20.04 11.45
C HIS A 93 -4.10 -20.25 10.03
N THR A 94 -2.78 -20.41 9.90
CA THR A 94 -2.08 -20.64 8.63
C THR A 94 -1.51 -22.05 8.53
N PRO A 95 -1.16 -22.53 7.32
CA PRO A 95 -0.44 -23.80 7.15
C PRO A 95 0.84 -23.85 8.02
N PRO A 96 1.28 -25.06 8.45
CA PRO A 96 0.86 -26.39 7.99
C PRO A 96 -0.36 -26.98 8.73
N ARG A 97 -1.05 -26.24 9.58
CA ARG A 97 -2.18 -26.75 10.36
C ARG A 97 -3.39 -27.05 9.45
N GLY A 98 -3.99 -28.23 9.62
CA GLY A 98 -4.96 -28.80 8.68
C GLY A 98 -6.34 -28.19 8.73
N GLU A 99 -6.84 -27.85 9.94
CA GLU A 99 -8.24 -27.46 10.19
C GLU A 99 -8.34 -25.97 10.58
N THR A 100 -7.71 -25.11 9.81
CA THR A 100 -7.69 -23.68 10.11
C THR A 100 -8.35 -22.89 8.99
N ILE A 101 -8.90 -21.71 9.33
CA ILE A 101 -9.55 -20.80 8.38
C ILE A 101 -8.59 -20.42 7.24
N GLY A 102 -7.32 -20.16 7.56
CA GLY A 102 -6.29 -19.77 6.60
C GLY A 102 -5.69 -20.94 5.79
N ARG A 103 -6.17 -22.17 5.96
CA ARG A 103 -5.60 -23.34 5.25
C ARG A 103 -5.65 -23.22 3.73
N GLY A 104 -6.72 -22.67 3.19
CA GLY A 104 -6.89 -22.44 1.76
C GLY A 104 -6.04 -21.29 1.20
N MET A 105 -5.53 -20.41 2.06
CA MET A 105 -4.68 -19.26 1.70
C MET A 105 -3.20 -19.58 1.93
N LYS A 106 -2.78 -20.76 1.51
CA LYS A 106 -1.42 -21.27 1.71
C LYS A 106 -0.41 -20.47 0.91
N VAL A 107 0.62 -19.96 1.58
CA VAL A 107 1.83 -19.41 0.98
C VAL A 107 2.90 -20.51 0.97
N ASN A 108 3.58 -20.68 -0.16
CA ASN A 108 4.62 -21.68 -0.30
C ASN A 108 5.88 -21.24 0.46
N LYS A 109 6.70 -22.21 0.88
CA LYS A 109 7.96 -21.92 1.60
C LYS A 109 8.93 -21.09 0.76
N GLU A 110 8.94 -21.32 -0.56
CA GLU A 110 9.73 -20.58 -1.54
C GLU A 110 9.33 -19.10 -1.55
N GLU A 111 8.03 -18.84 -1.48
CA GLU A 111 7.49 -17.48 -1.43
C GLU A 111 7.76 -16.80 -0.07
N VAL A 112 7.75 -17.56 1.03
CA VAL A 112 8.13 -17.04 2.35
C VAL A 112 9.59 -16.62 2.36
N LEU A 113 10.50 -17.44 1.80
CA LEU A 113 11.92 -17.11 1.67
C LEU A 113 12.13 -15.94 0.70
N GLY A 114 11.44 -15.95 -0.44
CA GLY A 114 11.48 -14.83 -1.40
C GLY A 114 11.00 -13.51 -0.77
N MET A 115 9.98 -13.55 0.08
CA MET A 115 9.50 -12.38 0.80
C MET A 115 10.50 -11.88 1.85
N LEU A 116 11.19 -12.79 2.55
CA LEU A 116 12.25 -12.42 3.50
C LEU A 116 13.39 -11.68 2.79
N VAL A 117 13.89 -12.25 1.70
CA VAL A 117 14.96 -11.63 0.89
C VAL A 117 14.52 -10.29 0.32
N ALA A 118 13.28 -10.20 -0.19
CA ALA A 118 12.74 -8.94 -0.69
C ALA A 118 12.69 -7.85 0.38
N LEU A 119 12.28 -8.20 1.61
CA LEU A 119 12.25 -7.27 2.73
C LEU A 119 13.67 -6.82 3.14
N GLU A 120 14.64 -7.74 3.21
CA GLU A 120 16.04 -7.41 3.52
C GLU A 120 16.64 -6.45 2.48
N LEU A 121 16.42 -6.75 1.19
CA LEU A 121 16.86 -5.88 0.09
C LEU A 121 16.16 -4.52 0.14
N TYR A 122 14.87 -4.48 0.45
CA TYR A 122 14.11 -3.24 0.56
C TYR A 122 14.63 -2.36 1.69
N LEU A 123 14.95 -2.93 2.86
CA LEU A 123 15.46 -2.19 4.01
C LEU A 123 16.89 -1.64 3.80
N THR A 124 17.69 -2.28 2.95
CA THR A 124 19.08 -1.89 2.67
C THR A 124 19.26 -1.07 1.40
N LYS A 125 18.20 -0.89 0.64
CA LYS A 125 18.20 -0.18 -0.63
C LYS A 125 18.42 1.32 -0.44
N ASP A 126 19.11 1.94 -1.40
CA ASP A 126 19.20 3.39 -1.54
C ASP A 126 17.88 3.94 -2.15
N HIS A 127 16.97 4.33 -1.27
CA HIS A 127 15.64 4.83 -1.65
C HIS A 127 15.70 6.21 -2.30
N ASP A 128 16.66 7.06 -1.91
CA ASP A 128 16.81 8.40 -2.47
C ASP A 128 17.29 8.33 -3.91
N LYS A 129 18.24 7.45 -4.20
CA LYS A 129 18.67 7.18 -5.57
C LYS A 129 17.55 6.66 -6.45
N GLU A 130 16.74 5.75 -5.94
CA GLU A 130 15.58 5.25 -6.70
C GLU A 130 14.55 6.34 -6.97
N TRP A 131 14.27 7.16 -5.97
CA TRP A 131 13.36 8.30 -6.11
C TRP A 131 13.82 9.25 -7.20
N GLY A 132 15.09 9.64 -7.19
CA GLY A 132 15.70 10.48 -8.23
C GLY A 132 15.61 9.86 -9.63
N MET A 133 15.73 8.53 -9.75
CA MET A 133 15.53 7.86 -11.05
C MET A 133 14.07 7.97 -11.52
N TRP A 134 13.09 7.85 -10.65
CA TRP A 134 11.67 8.02 -11.01
C TRP A 134 11.36 9.46 -11.42
N GLU A 135 11.91 10.45 -10.72
CA GLU A 135 11.75 11.87 -11.10
C GLU A 135 12.30 12.14 -12.49
N GLN A 136 13.52 11.65 -12.80
CA GLN A 136 14.13 11.79 -14.12
C GLN A 136 13.26 11.10 -15.22
N GLN A 137 12.72 9.92 -14.96
CA GLN A 137 11.85 9.23 -15.91
C GLN A 137 10.56 10.01 -16.17
N ILE A 138 9.95 10.53 -15.11
CA ILE A 138 8.72 11.34 -15.22
C ILE A 138 8.98 12.64 -15.97
N GLU A 139 10.10 13.29 -15.70
CA GLU A 139 10.48 14.51 -16.41
C GLU A 139 10.70 14.27 -17.91
N LEU A 140 11.37 13.16 -18.26
CA LEU A 140 11.55 12.76 -19.67
C LEU A 140 10.19 12.55 -20.37
N ILE A 141 9.26 11.83 -19.72
CA ILE A 141 7.91 11.59 -20.27
C ILE A 141 7.14 12.90 -20.37
N SER A 142 7.19 13.74 -19.35
CA SER A 142 6.55 15.05 -19.33
C SER A 142 7.03 15.95 -20.47
N ASN A 143 8.33 16.05 -20.64
CA ASN A 143 8.93 16.87 -21.69
C ASN A 143 8.54 16.35 -23.09
N SER A 144 8.54 15.04 -23.27
CA SER A 144 8.08 14.42 -24.53
C SER A 144 6.60 14.69 -24.81
N ALA A 145 5.73 14.55 -23.81
CA ALA A 145 4.30 14.80 -23.96
C ALA A 145 3.98 16.25 -24.28
N LYS A 146 4.69 17.21 -23.68
CA LYS A 146 4.51 18.65 -23.91
C LYS A 146 4.92 19.13 -25.31
N THR A 147 5.60 18.30 -26.09
CA THR A 147 5.89 18.63 -27.51
C THR A 147 4.63 18.60 -28.39
N ILE A 148 3.57 17.98 -27.90
CA ILE A 148 2.29 17.88 -28.61
C ILE A 148 1.44 19.12 -28.25
N GLU A 149 1.01 19.87 -29.25
CA GLU A 149 0.18 21.06 -29.04
C GLU A 149 -1.15 20.69 -28.37
N GLY A 150 -1.49 21.37 -27.30
CA GLY A 150 -2.71 21.14 -26.53
C GLY A 150 -2.56 20.10 -25.43
N VAL A 151 -1.36 19.57 -25.19
CA VAL A 151 -1.05 18.67 -24.07
C VAL A 151 -0.41 19.46 -22.93
N ASP A 152 -0.87 19.22 -21.71
CA ASP A 152 -0.30 19.70 -20.46
C ASP A 152 -0.02 18.56 -19.50
N THR A 153 0.97 18.73 -18.61
CA THR A 153 1.38 17.71 -17.66
C THR A 153 1.60 18.27 -16.27
N GLU A 154 1.24 17.49 -15.26
CA GLU A 154 1.39 17.79 -13.84
C GLU A 154 2.02 16.61 -13.12
N ILE A 155 3.15 16.83 -12.44
CA ILE A 155 3.74 15.82 -11.55
C ILE A 155 2.93 15.82 -10.25
N HIS A 156 2.50 14.64 -9.83
CA HIS A 156 1.70 14.44 -8.63
C HIS A 156 2.31 13.33 -7.76
N VAL A 157 2.49 13.61 -6.47
CA VAL A 157 2.90 12.64 -5.46
C VAL A 157 1.78 12.53 -4.43
N PRO A 158 1.08 11.39 -4.34
CA PRO A 158 0.05 11.22 -3.32
C PRO A 158 0.64 11.31 -1.91
N PRO A 159 -0.01 12.02 -0.96
CA PRO A 159 0.60 12.26 0.36
C PRO A 159 0.58 11.06 1.30
N HIS A 160 -0.28 10.08 1.08
CA HIS A 160 -0.49 8.97 2.02
C HIS A 160 -0.27 7.59 1.42
N ALA A 161 -1.14 7.15 0.53
CA ALA A 161 -1.05 5.84 -0.12
C ALA A 161 -0.44 5.96 -1.52
N ASN A 162 0.25 4.92 -2.00
CA ASN A 162 0.95 4.95 -3.29
C ASN A 162 1.87 6.19 -3.42
N HIS A 163 2.62 6.48 -2.39
CA HIS A 163 3.52 7.64 -2.33
C HIS A 163 4.70 7.46 -3.28
N VAL A 164 4.42 7.60 -4.56
CA VAL A 164 5.39 7.58 -5.66
C VAL A 164 5.07 8.69 -6.63
N PRO A 165 6.07 9.28 -7.31
CA PRO A 165 5.82 10.29 -8.30
C PRO A 165 5.05 9.68 -9.48
N SER A 166 4.02 10.38 -9.91
CA SER A 166 3.15 10.03 -11.03
C SER A 166 2.94 11.23 -11.94
N LEU A 167 2.69 10.97 -13.22
CA LEU A 167 2.44 12.03 -14.19
C LEU A 167 0.96 12.04 -14.58
N ARG A 168 0.30 13.16 -14.36
CA ARG A 168 -1.01 13.45 -14.92
C ARG A 168 -0.82 14.13 -16.25
N ILE A 169 -1.35 13.54 -17.32
CA ILE A 169 -1.33 14.12 -18.66
C ILE A 169 -2.76 14.53 -18.99
N ARG A 170 -2.96 15.80 -19.36
CA ARG A 170 -4.24 16.35 -19.82
C ARG A 170 -4.06 16.92 -21.20
N TRP A 171 -5.10 16.89 -21.99
CA TRP A 171 -5.08 17.49 -23.32
C TRP A 171 -6.44 18.05 -23.74
N ASP A 172 -6.40 19.01 -24.65
CA ASP A 172 -7.58 19.50 -25.34
C ASP A 172 -7.98 18.53 -26.46
N GLU A 173 -9.09 17.85 -26.28
CA GLU A 173 -9.61 16.86 -27.26
C GLU A 173 -9.89 17.47 -28.63
N ASN A 174 -10.15 18.79 -28.73
CA ASN A 174 -10.32 19.48 -30.00
C ASN A 174 -9.01 19.64 -30.79
N LYS A 175 -7.87 19.71 -30.07
CA LYS A 175 -6.53 19.79 -30.67
C LYS A 175 -5.93 18.42 -30.94
N VAL A 176 -5.89 17.54 -29.96
CA VAL A 176 -5.27 16.21 -30.06
C VAL A 176 -6.18 15.20 -30.79
N LYS A 177 -7.50 15.47 -30.86
CA LYS A 177 -8.51 14.64 -31.56
C LYS A 177 -8.57 13.19 -31.10
N THR A 178 -8.28 12.92 -29.83
CA THR A 178 -8.42 11.62 -29.21
C THR A 178 -8.90 11.76 -27.76
N THR A 179 -9.49 10.71 -27.22
CA THR A 179 -9.96 10.66 -25.84
C THR A 179 -9.06 9.77 -25.00
N ALA A 180 -9.10 9.95 -23.67
CA ALA A 180 -8.35 9.09 -22.75
C ALA A 180 -8.74 7.61 -22.88
N ASP A 181 -10.01 7.32 -23.17
CA ASP A 181 -10.48 5.95 -23.36
C ASP A 181 -9.98 5.32 -24.68
N ALA A 182 -9.78 6.13 -25.72
CA ALA A 182 -9.18 5.66 -26.96
C ALA A 182 -7.70 5.29 -26.74
N VAL A 183 -6.94 6.17 -26.08
CA VAL A 183 -5.51 5.93 -25.77
C VAL A 183 -5.30 4.70 -24.90
N ARG A 184 -6.24 4.38 -23.97
CA ARG A 184 -6.12 3.18 -23.11
C ARG A 184 -6.32 1.86 -23.83
N LYS A 185 -6.89 1.88 -25.01
CA LYS A 185 -7.22 0.67 -25.79
C LYS A 185 -6.14 0.26 -26.78
N GLU A 186 -5.18 1.13 -27.02
CA GLU A 186 -3.98 0.87 -27.81
C GLU A 186 -2.82 0.37 -26.93
#